data_cc20ce09bfa7b6ea6bcddf9ccc87fc95
#
_entry.id   cc20ce09bfa7b6ea6bcddf9ccc87fc95
#
_cell.length_a   1.000
_cell.length_b   1.000
_cell.length_c   1.000
_cell.angle_alpha   90.00
_cell.angle_beta   90.00
_cell.angle_gamma   90.00
#
_symmetry.space_group_name_H-M   'P 1'
#
loop_
_entity.id
_entity.type
_entity.pdbx_description
1 polymer ?
#
loop_
_entity_poly.entity_id
_entity_poly.type
_entity_poly.pdbx_seq_one_letter_code
_entity_poly.pdbx_strand_id
1 'polypeptide(L)'
;MPNGTLIWHSGSTCNVCFEDDSRNGALLWVDGQTGDHGILASGVRNSFDGVWVDSMGYLFTDNGRDWEGNHPPEEVNLLVPGADYGWPNDEPDDPVPSGTIGPIAKWAPHTSMNGIDVRPENSSLPGLSISTGHTVYASVYGSWNTLLPQGHEIVRIDFTPAFDEAGNFSGWDSDETRIATQLGTPLPLRFSPSGDLYYATFGGGGTLNRFVQI
;
A
#
# COMPACT_ATOMS: atom_id res chain seq x y z
N MET A 1 -9.47 10.86 -6.18
CA MET A 1 -10.10 10.10 -7.30
C MET A 1 -10.21 10.98 -8.54
N PRO A 2 -10.29 10.43 -9.76
CA PRO A 2 -10.38 11.23 -10.99
C PRO A 2 -11.51 12.26 -11.05
N ASN A 3 -12.58 12.01 -10.28
CA ASN A 3 -13.73 12.92 -10.16
C ASN A 3 -13.58 14.01 -9.09
N GLY A 4 -12.41 14.16 -8.47
CA GLY A 4 -12.16 15.15 -7.42
C GLY A 4 -12.55 14.70 -6.00
N THR A 5 -13.11 13.51 -5.82
CA THR A 5 -13.37 12.93 -4.51
C THR A 5 -12.05 12.64 -3.81
N LEU A 6 -11.92 13.04 -2.56
CA LEU A 6 -10.78 12.69 -1.72
C LEU A 6 -10.99 11.28 -1.14
N ILE A 7 -9.90 10.55 -0.95
CA ILE A 7 -9.89 9.32 -0.18
C ILE A 7 -9.16 9.60 1.13
N TRP A 8 -9.83 9.31 2.23
CA TRP A 8 -9.27 9.41 3.57
C TRP A 8 -9.00 8.02 4.11
N HIS A 9 -7.76 7.78 4.51
CA HIS A 9 -7.34 6.55 5.17
C HIS A 9 -7.52 6.75 6.67
N SER A 10 -8.46 6.03 7.25
CA SER A 10 -8.76 6.06 8.69
C SER A 10 -8.26 4.77 9.32
N GLY A 11 -7.13 4.86 10.02
CA GLY A 11 -6.55 3.72 10.71
C GLY A 11 -7.43 3.23 11.86
N SER A 12 -7.12 2.04 12.36
CA SER A 12 -7.75 1.47 13.55
C SER A 12 -7.34 2.21 14.83
N THR A 13 -8.18 2.15 15.85
CA THR A 13 -7.90 2.71 17.18
C THR A 13 -7.08 1.77 18.08
N CYS A 14 -6.87 0.54 17.66
CA CYS A 14 -6.15 -0.48 18.40
C CYS A 14 -5.37 -1.42 17.48
N ASN A 15 -4.55 -2.29 18.07
CA ASN A 15 -3.83 -3.31 17.30
C ASN A 15 -4.76 -4.40 16.74
N VAL A 16 -5.66 -4.91 17.58
CA VAL A 16 -6.68 -5.91 17.23
C VAL A 16 -7.93 -5.65 18.04
N CYS A 17 -8.97 -5.11 17.46
CA CYS A 17 -10.30 -4.97 18.08
C CYS A 17 -11.37 -4.73 17.03
N PHE A 18 -12.61 -4.94 17.41
CA PHE A 18 -13.75 -4.39 16.65
C PHE A 18 -13.90 -2.91 17.00
N GLU A 19 -14.00 -2.09 15.98
CA GLU A 19 -14.15 -0.64 16.16
C GLU A 19 -15.57 -0.26 16.60
N ASP A 20 -15.67 0.64 17.57
CA ASP A 20 -16.97 1.22 18.00
C ASP A 20 -17.55 2.16 16.92
N ASP A 21 -16.67 2.85 16.19
CA ASP A 21 -17.03 3.72 15.07
C ASP A 21 -16.58 3.07 13.75
N SER A 22 -17.51 2.72 12.90
CA SER A 22 -17.25 2.06 11.63
C SER A 22 -16.41 2.86 10.64
N ARG A 23 -16.13 4.13 10.94
CA ARG A 23 -15.21 4.96 10.15
C ARG A 23 -13.75 4.71 10.49
N ASN A 24 -13.45 4.06 11.59
CA ASN A 24 -12.11 3.59 11.92
C ASN A 24 -11.85 2.23 11.24
N GLY A 25 -10.60 1.95 10.94
CA GLY A 25 -10.25 0.76 10.18
C GLY A 25 -10.89 0.73 8.78
N ALA A 26 -10.94 1.90 8.11
CA ALA A 26 -11.70 2.09 6.88
C ALA A 26 -11.03 3.06 5.91
N LEU A 27 -11.35 2.93 4.64
CA LEU A 27 -11.17 3.99 3.64
C LEU A 27 -12.48 4.76 3.48
N LEU A 28 -12.41 6.08 3.55
CA LEU A 28 -13.58 6.95 3.42
C LEU A 28 -13.47 7.78 2.13
N TRP A 29 -14.60 8.03 1.50
CA TRP A 29 -14.68 9.08 0.50
C TRP A 29 -15.11 10.38 1.16
N VAL A 30 -14.56 11.49 0.70
CA VAL A 30 -14.90 12.81 1.19
C VAL A 30 -15.08 13.76 0.00
N ASP A 31 -16.22 14.42 -0.07
CA ASP A 31 -16.43 15.54 -0.99
C ASP A 31 -15.75 16.78 -0.42
N GLY A 32 -14.70 17.26 -1.08
CA GLY A 32 -13.92 18.41 -0.62
C GLY A 32 -14.66 19.74 -0.67
N GLN A 33 -15.85 19.81 -1.29
CA GLN A 33 -16.66 21.04 -1.40
C GLN A 33 -17.79 21.07 -0.35
N THR A 34 -18.49 19.94 -0.18
CA THR A 34 -19.65 19.87 0.72
C THR A 34 -19.29 19.33 2.10
N GLY A 35 -18.19 18.57 2.22
CA GLY A 35 -17.83 17.83 3.42
C GLY A 35 -18.63 16.53 3.61
N ASP A 36 -19.50 16.19 2.66
CA ASP A 36 -20.17 14.89 2.68
C ASP A 36 -19.13 13.77 2.60
N HIS A 37 -19.39 12.69 3.30
CA HIS A 37 -18.48 11.57 3.38
C HIS A 37 -19.21 10.25 3.60
N GLY A 38 -18.52 9.15 3.34
CA GLY A 38 -19.04 7.81 3.59
C GLY A 38 -17.91 6.78 3.53
N ILE A 39 -18.21 5.55 3.89
CA ILE A 39 -17.26 4.44 3.87
C ILE A 39 -17.13 3.94 2.44
N LEU A 40 -15.90 3.85 1.95
CA LEU A 40 -15.54 3.21 0.67
C LEU A 40 -15.25 1.74 0.86
N ALA A 41 -14.52 1.39 1.91
CA ALA A 41 -14.10 0.04 2.24
C ALA A 41 -13.82 -0.06 3.73
N SER A 42 -13.92 -1.26 4.30
CA SER A 42 -13.68 -1.55 5.71
C SER A 42 -12.65 -2.67 5.88
N GLY A 43 -12.33 -3.02 7.12
CA GLY A 43 -11.45 -4.14 7.43
C GLY A 43 -9.99 -3.89 7.11
N VAL A 44 -9.55 -2.63 7.11
CA VAL A 44 -8.14 -2.23 7.04
C VAL A 44 -7.63 -1.89 8.43
N ARG A 45 -6.36 -2.22 8.72
CA ARG A 45 -5.82 -1.96 10.06
C ARG A 45 -5.15 -0.59 10.15
N ASN A 46 -4.16 -0.34 9.32
CA ASN A 46 -3.40 0.91 9.35
C ASN A 46 -2.96 1.30 7.94
N SER A 47 -3.94 1.59 7.10
CA SER A 47 -3.69 2.09 5.76
C SER A 47 -3.10 3.49 5.82
N PHE A 48 -1.99 3.73 5.11
CA PHE A 48 -1.24 4.97 5.19
C PHE A 48 -1.37 5.84 3.94
N ASP A 49 -1.20 5.26 2.77
CA ASP A 49 -1.14 6.00 1.50
C ASP A 49 -1.73 5.18 0.35
N GLY A 50 -2.01 5.86 -0.74
CA GLY A 50 -2.48 5.20 -1.93
C GLY A 50 -2.30 6.04 -3.18
N VAL A 51 -2.40 5.37 -4.32
CA VAL A 51 -2.19 5.96 -5.63
C VAL A 51 -3.19 5.43 -6.65
N TRP A 52 -3.64 6.28 -7.55
CA TRP A 52 -4.43 5.88 -8.70
C TRP A 52 -3.51 5.35 -9.81
N VAL A 53 -3.75 4.13 -10.24
CA VAL A 53 -3.06 3.50 -11.37
C VAL A 53 -4.04 3.31 -12.50
N ASP A 54 -3.76 3.89 -13.67
CA ASP A 54 -4.63 3.77 -14.85
C ASP A 54 -4.84 2.29 -15.20
N SER A 55 -6.05 1.92 -15.58
CA SER A 55 -6.51 0.56 -15.86
C SER A 55 -6.58 -0.42 -14.68
N MET A 56 -5.93 -0.14 -13.53
CA MET A 56 -6.10 -0.93 -12.31
C MET A 56 -7.15 -0.34 -11.37
N GLY A 57 -7.02 0.94 -11.04
CA GLY A 57 -7.81 1.61 -10.03
C GLY A 57 -6.94 2.19 -8.91
N TYR A 58 -7.52 2.33 -7.72
CA TYR A 58 -6.80 2.88 -6.57
C TYR A 58 -6.11 1.77 -5.78
N LEU A 59 -4.79 1.84 -5.73
CA LEU A 59 -3.97 0.99 -4.88
C LEU A 59 -3.71 1.68 -3.55
N PHE A 60 -3.66 0.92 -2.47
CA PHE A 60 -3.34 1.45 -1.15
C PHE A 60 -2.51 0.46 -0.33
N THR A 61 -1.68 1.00 0.56
CA THR A 61 -0.90 0.21 1.51
C THR A 61 -1.70 -0.02 2.78
N ASP A 62 -1.56 -1.19 3.40
CA ASP A 62 -2.09 -1.47 4.73
C ASP A 62 -1.07 -2.23 5.57
N ASN A 63 -0.87 -1.74 6.80
CA ASN A 63 0.06 -2.34 7.76
C ASN A 63 -0.69 -3.28 8.68
N GLY A 64 -0.26 -4.53 8.72
CA GLY A 64 -0.82 -5.58 9.55
C GLY A 64 -0.67 -5.35 11.06
N ARG A 65 -1.28 -6.22 11.85
CA ARG A 65 -1.21 -6.20 13.31
C ARG A 65 0.20 -6.48 13.82
N ASP A 66 0.52 -6.00 15.03
CA ASP A 66 1.81 -6.18 15.67
C ASP A 66 1.89 -7.50 16.45
N TRP A 67 3.10 -8.02 16.65
CA TRP A 67 3.47 -9.05 17.63
C TRP A 67 3.07 -10.51 17.32
N GLU A 68 2.76 -10.85 16.06
CA GLU A 68 2.32 -12.20 15.70
C GLU A 68 3.32 -12.99 14.83
N GLY A 69 4.60 -12.86 15.11
CA GLY A 69 5.65 -13.61 14.42
C GLY A 69 5.81 -13.18 12.95
N ASN A 70 5.59 -14.10 12.01
CA ASN A 70 5.70 -13.83 10.58
C ASN A 70 4.35 -13.54 9.92
N HIS A 71 3.37 -13.08 10.69
CA HIS A 71 2.02 -12.78 10.24
C HIS A 71 1.48 -11.54 10.98
N PRO A 72 0.57 -10.74 10.35
CA PRO A 72 0.30 -10.73 8.90
C PRO A 72 1.41 -10.03 8.12
N PRO A 73 1.47 -10.19 6.79
CA PRO A 73 2.34 -9.38 5.95
C PRO A 73 1.90 -7.92 5.90
N GLU A 74 2.78 -7.04 5.44
CA GLU A 74 2.36 -5.75 4.92
C GLU A 74 1.71 -5.94 3.55
N GLU A 75 0.74 -5.11 3.22
CA GLU A 75 -0.13 -5.33 2.08
C GLU A 75 -0.19 -4.15 1.11
N VAL A 76 -0.32 -4.49 -0.18
CA VAL A 76 -0.86 -3.58 -1.18
C VAL A 76 -2.19 -4.13 -1.66
N ASN A 77 -3.22 -3.33 -1.51
CA ASN A 77 -4.59 -3.67 -1.81
C ASN A 77 -5.12 -2.86 -3.02
N LEU A 78 -6.00 -3.47 -3.81
CA LEU A 78 -6.76 -2.78 -4.84
C LEU A 78 -8.13 -2.40 -4.27
N LEU A 79 -8.48 -1.12 -4.29
CA LEU A 79 -9.75 -0.64 -3.77
C LEU A 79 -10.94 -1.19 -4.58
N VAL A 80 -11.78 -1.95 -3.90
CA VAL A 80 -13.10 -2.37 -4.37
C VAL A 80 -14.15 -1.70 -3.48
N PRO A 81 -14.94 -0.76 -3.99
CA PRO A 81 -15.94 -0.06 -3.18
C PRO A 81 -16.92 -1.04 -2.51
N GLY A 82 -17.11 -0.86 -1.20
CA GLY A 82 -17.98 -1.69 -0.37
C GLY A 82 -17.34 -2.99 0.12
N ALA A 83 -16.07 -3.25 -0.21
CA ALA A 83 -15.37 -4.45 0.25
C ALA A 83 -14.93 -4.36 1.72
N ASP A 84 -14.72 -5.54 2.30
CA ASP A 84 -14.08 -5.77 3.59
C ASP A 84 -12.73 -6.47 3.33
N TYR A 85 -11.66 -5.96 3.93
CA TYR A 85 -10.28 -6.47 3.77
C TYR A 85 -9.83 -7.39 4.91
N GLY A 86 -10.73 -7.73 5.84
CA GLY A 86 -10.57 -8.83 6.77
C GLY A 86 -10.16 -8.44 8.20
N TRP A 87 -9.44 -7.35 8.42
CA TRP A 87 -9.11 -6.94 9.78
C TRP A 87 -10.39 -6.62 10.60
N PRO A 88 -10.51 -7.03 11.86
CA PRO A 88 -9.52 -7.71 12.72
C PRO A 88 -9.58 -9.26 12.71
N ASN A 89 -10.28 -9.84 11.74
CA ASN A 89 -10.51 -11.29 11.68
C ASN A 89 -9.47 -12.06 10.85
N ASP A 90 -8.49 -11.38 10.29
CA ASP A 90 -7.36 -11.93 9.54
C ASP A 90 -6.42 -12.69 10.49
N GLU A 91 -6.64 -13.96 10.69
CA GLU A 91 -5.82 -14.82 11.55
C GLU A 91 -4.70 -15.52 10.76
N PRO A 92 -3.61 -16.00 11.42
CA PRO A 92 -2.52 -16.72 10.73
C PRO A 92 -2.99 -17.90 9.88
N ASP A 93 -4.01 -18.60 10.33
CA ASP A 93 -4.59 -19.77 9.65
C ASP A 93 -5.66 -19.38 8.60
N ASP A 94 -6.17 -18.16 8.65
CA ASP A 94 -7.16 -17.62 7.71
C ASP A 94 -6.84 -16.14 7.39
N PRO A 95 -5.74 -15.89 6.65
CA PRO A 95 -5.31 -14.52 6.37
C PRO A 95 -6.25 -13.75 5.43
N VAL A 96 -7.17 -14.45 4.75
CA VAL A 96 -8.25 -13.87 3.94
C VAL A 96 -9.56 -14.52 4.36
N PRO A 97 -10.22 -14.01 5.42
CA PRO A 97 -11.46 -14.57 5.91
C PRO A 97 -12.54 -14.68 4.84
N SER A 98 -13.41 -15.67 4.97
CA SER A 98 -14.48 -15.90 4.01
C SER A 98 -15.38 -14.66 3.84
N GLY A 99 -15.55 -14.21 2.61
CA GLY A 99 -16.35 -13.02 2.28
C GLY A 99 -15.55 -11.70 2.28
N THR A 100 -14.26 -11.76 2.52
CA THR A 100 -13.35 -10.61 2.44
C THR A 100 -12.49 -10.65 1.17
N ILE A 101 -11.74 -9.57 0.91
CA ILE A 101 -10.82 -9.46 -0.22
C ILE A 101 -9.39 -9.46 0.30
N GLY A 102 -8.53 -10.29 -0.28
CA GLY A 102 -7.10 -10.32 0.02
C GLY A 102 -6.29 -9.31 -0.78
N PRO A 103 -5.04 -9.06 -0.35
CA PRO A 103 -4.12 -8.17 -1.03
C PRO A 103 -3.70 -8.69 -2.40
N ILE A 104 -3.33 -7.75 -3.28
CA ILE A 104 -2.76 -8.06 -4.60
C ILE A 104 -1.24 -8.10 -4.60
N ALA A 105 -0.57 -7.63 -3.54
CA ALA A 105 0.85 -7.80 -3.29
C ALA A 105 1.11 -7.82 -1.78
N LYS A 106 2.20 -8.48 -1.36
CA LYS A 106 2.57 -8.66 0.05
C LYS A 106 4.04 -8.35 0.27
N TRP A 107 4.37 -7.85 1.46
CA TRP A 107 5.74 -7.65 1.88
C TRP A 107 5.99 -8.23 3.27
N ALA A 108 7.27 -8.25 3.67
CA ALA A 108 7.69 -8.80 4.95
C ALA A 108 6.87 -8.22 6.12
N PRO A 109 6.39 -9.05 7.06
CA PRO A 109 5.60 -8.61 8.19
C PRO A 109 6.35 -7.60 9.07
N HIS A 110 5.61 -6.73 9.73
CA HIS A 110 6.10 -5.79 10.75
C HIS A 110 7.19 -4.82 10.25
N THR A 111 7.18 -4.51 8.95
CA THR A 111 8.15 -3.60 8.34
C THR A 111 7.58 -2.22 8.01
N SER A 112 6.27 -2.05 8.15
CA SER A 112 5.54 -0.80 7.96
C SER A 112 5.69 -0.24 6.54
N MET A 113 4.97 -0.83 5.58
CA MET A 113 4.88 -0.33 4.21
C MET A 113 3.90 0.84 4.15
N ASN A 114 4.37 2.01 3.76
CA ASN A 114 3.61 3.25 3.90
C ASN A 114 3.38 3.99 2.58
N GLY A 115 4.34 4.86 2.17
CA GLY A 115 4.18 5.63 0.95
C GLY A 115 4.20 4.77 -0.29
N ILE A 116 3.34 5.08 -1.27
CA ILE A 116 3.26 4.36 -2.54
C ILE A 116 3.05 5.34 -3.69
N ASP A 117 3.73 5.13 -4.81
CA ASP A 117 3.48 5.90 -6.03
C ASP A 117 3.73 5.08 -7.29
N VAL A 118 3.01 5.43 -8.36
CA VAL A 118 3.14 4.77 -9.65
C VAL A 118 4.37 5.31 -10.41
N ARG A 119 5.18 4.40 -10.94
CA ARG A 119 6.32 4.77 -11.78
C ARG A 119 5.84 5.35 -13.11
N PRO A 120 6.16 6.60 -13.43
CA PRO A 120 5.84 7.15 -14.75
C PRO A 120 6.77 6.57 -15.84
N GLU A 121 6.29 6.50 -17.08
CA GLU A 121 7.06 5.91 -18.19
C GLU A 121 8.38 6.63 -18.47
N ASN A 122 8.45 7.94 -18.23
CA ASN A 122 9.66 8.73 -18.42
C ASN A 122 10.70 8.55 -17.30
N SER A 123 10.40 7.71 -16.28
CA SER A 123 11.39 7.43 -15.23
C SER A 123 12.51 6.53 -15.74
N SER A 124 13.74 6.86 -15.36
CA SER A 124 14.91 6.02 -15.62
C SER A 124 15.02 4.83 -14.66
N LEU A 125 14.24 4.81 -13.57
CA LEU A 125 14.24 3.69 -12.63
C LEU A 125 13.61 2.44 -13.26
N PRO A 126 14.03 1.23 -12.83
CA PRO A 126 13.51 -0.01 -13.35
C PRO A 126 11.99 -0.15 -13.23
N GLY A 127 11.36 -0.83 -14.17
CA GLY A 127 9.93 -1.14 -14.13
C GLY A 127 9.40 -1.58 -15.47
N LEU A 128 8.16 -2.02 -15.48
CA LEU A 128 7.45 -2.47 -16.67
C LEU A 128 7.10 -1.28 -17.58
N SER A 129 6.95 -1.57 -18.88
CA SER A 129 6.25 -0.66 -19.79
C SER A 129 4.74 -0.76 -19.53
N ILE A 130 4.00 0.34 -19.68
CA ILE A 130 2.54 0.39 -19.52
C ILE A 130 1.80 -0.59 -20.45
N SER A 131 2.43 -1.02 -21.53
CA SER A 131 1.89 -2.03 -22.45
C SER A 131 1.97 -3.47 -21.90
N THR A 132 2.78 -3.72 -20.87
CA THR A 132 3.01 -5.04 -20.28
C THR A 132 2.50 -5.15 -18.85
N GLY A 133 2.30 -4.02 -18.19
CA GLY A 133 1.86 -3.98 -16.81
C GLY A 133 2.08 -2.62 -16.17
N HIS A 134 2.07 -2.59 -14.85
CA HIS A 134 2.29 -1.38 -14.06
C HIS A 134 3.35 -1.61 -13.01
N THR A 135 4.11 -0.58 -12.70
CA THR A 135 5.09 -0.61 -11.62
C THR A 135 4.77 0.47 -10.60
N VAL A 136 4.71 0.09 -9.35
CA VAL A 136 4.69 1.04 -8.23
C VAL A 136 5.97 0.91 -7.41
N TYR A 137 6.31 1.97 -6.71
CA TYR A 137 7.34 1.97 -5.70
C TYR A 137 6.71 2.25 -4.35
N ALA A 138 7.11 1.51 -3.33
CA ALA A 138 6.64 1.68 -1.98
C ALA A 138 7.79 1.91 -1.00
N SER A 139 7.58 2.80 -0.03
CA SER A 139 8.50 3.00 1.08
C SER A 139 8.14 2.10 2.23
N VAL A 140 9.14 1.49 2.84
CA VAL A 140 9.03 0.60 3.99
C VAL A 140 9.77 1.25 5.15
N TYR A 141 9.00 1.81 6.08
CA TYR A 141 9.49 2.64 7.19
C TYR A 141 10.50 1.91 8.07
N GLY A 142 10.23 0.66 8.38
CA GLY A 142 11.05 -0.20 9.23
C GLY A 142 10.36 -0.58 10.54
N SER A 143 10.72 -1.73 11.04
CA SER A 143 10.20 -2.28 12.29
C SER A 143 10.72 -1.51 13.51
N TRP A 144 9.85 -1.32 14.49
CA TRP A 144 10.20 -0.78 15.81
C TRP A 144 9.96 -1.79 16.95
N ASN A 145 9.28 -2.88 16.64
CA ASN A 145 8.79 -3.89 17.57
C ASN A 145 9.43 -5.27 17.38
N THR A 146 10.55 -5.36 16.68
CA THR A 146 11.31 -6.60 16.46
C THR A 146 12.69 -6.51 17.07
N LEU A 147 13.25 -7.68 17.46
CA LEU A 147 14.62 -7.76 17.99
C LEU A 147 15.70 -7.44 16.95
N LEU A 148 15.42 -7.74 15.70
CA LEU A 148 16.30 -7.42 14.57
C LEU A 148 15.59 -6.41 13.69
N PRO A 149 16.17 -5.22 13.47
CA PRO A 149 15.60 -4.22 12.58
C PRO A 149 15.36 -4.79 11.18
N GLN A 150 14.15 -4.58 10.64
CA GLN A 150 13.73 -4.97 9.30
C GLN A 150 13.16 -3.76 8.58
N GLY A 151 13.06 -3.83 7.24
CA GLY A 151 12.58 -2.70 6.46
C GLY A 151 13.66 -1.63 6.26
N HIS A 152 13.32 -0.36 6.43
CA HIS A 152 14.19 0.79 6.13
C HIS A 152 14.63 0.82 4.66
N GLU A 153 13.66 0.60 3.76
CA GLU A 153 13.94 0.27 2.37
C GLU A 153 12.90 0.85 1.40
N ILE A 154 13.19 0.76 0.12
CA ILE A 154 12.23 0.98 -0.96
C ILE A 154 12.08 -0.31 -1.75
N VAL A 155 10.84 -0.64 -2.03
CA VAL A 155 10.41 -1.81 -2.78
C VAL A 155 9.78 -1.36 -4.08
N ARG A 156 10.14 -2.05 -5.18
CA ARG A 156 9.44 -2.00 -6.46
C ARG A 156 8.47 -3.17 -6.51
N ILE A 157 7.26 -2.92 -6.96
CA ILE A 157 6.24 -3.94 -7.18
C ILE A 157 5.77 -3.82 -8.62
N ASP A 158 5.98 -4.87 -9.38
CA ASP A 158 5.53 -4.99 -10.76
C ASP A 158 4.23 -5.77 -10.82
N PHE A 159 3.18 -5.20 -11.42
CA PHE A 159 1.90 -5.84 -11.62
C PHE A 159 1.71 -6.22 -13.08
N THR A 160 1.41 -7.48 -13.35
CA THR A 160 1.06 -7.97 -14.68
C THR A 160 -0.35 -8.54 -14.69
N PRO A 161 -1.15 -8.33 -15.78
CA PRO A 161 -2.49 -8.88 -15.83
C PRO A 161 -2.45 -10.42 -15.86
N ALA A 162 -3.22 -11.04 -14.98
CA ALA A 162 -3.43 -12.47 -14.92
C ALA A 162 -4.69 -12.87 -15.69
N PHE A 163 -4.68 -14.07 -16.29
CA PHE A 163 -5.79 -14.60 -17.08
C PHE A 163 -6.11 -16.02 -16.65
N ASP A 164 -7.40 -16.38 -16.66
CA ASP A 164 -7.86 -17.74 -16.43
C ASP A 164 -7.56 -18.66 -17.62
N GLU A 165 -7.86 -19.96 -17.48
CA GLU A 165 -7.66 -20.97 -18.52
C GLU A 165 -8.46 -20.68 -19.81
N ALA A 166 -9.55 -19.90 -19.71
CA ALA A 166 -10.35 -19.47 -20.83
C ALA A 166 -9.85 -18.18 -21.49
N GLY A 167 -8.80 -17.56 -20.93
CA GLY A 167 -8.20 -16.31 -21.41
C GLY A 167 -8.94 -15.05 -20.95
N ASN A 168 -9.83 -15.14 -19.94
CA ASN A 168 -10.47 -13.98 -19.36
C ASN A 168 -9.55 -13.38 -18.26
N PHE A 169 -9.57 -12.05 -18.13
CA PHE A 169 -8.87 -11.38 -17.05
C PHE A 169 -9.36 -11.90 -15.69
N SER A 170 -8.44 -12.36 -14.86
CA SER A 170 -8.71 -12.96 -13.55
C SER A 170 -8.12 -12.16 -12.37
N GLY A 171 -7.30 -11.14 -12.64
CA GLY A 171 -6.67 -10.35 -11.62
C GLY A 171 -5.29 -9.86 -12.00
N TRP A 172 -4.46 -9.60 -11.00
CA TRP A 172 -3.10 -9.11 -11.16
C TRP A 172 -2.12 -10.04 -10.43
N ASP A 173 -1.08 -10.46 -11.14
CA ASP A 173 0.10 -11.08 -10.53
C ASP A 173 1.07 -9.98 -10.11
N SER A 174 1.79 -10.20 -9.01
CA SER A 174 2.79 -9.26 -8.50
C SER A 174 4.17 -9.88 -8.39
N ASP A 175 5.21 -9.05 -8.60
CA ASP A 175 6.62 -9.38 -8.36
C ASP A 175 7.26 -8.25 -7.55
N GLU A 176 7.68 -8.55 -6.33
CA GLU A 176 8.21 -7.60 -5.38
C GLU A 176 9.74 -7.66 -5.34
N THR A 177 10.38 -6.54 -5.59
CA THR A 177 11.85 -6.43 -5.60
C THR A 177 12.32 -5.33 -4.66
N ARG A 178 13.23 -5.66 -3.74
CA ARG A 178 13.93 -4.66 -2.91
C ARG A 178 14.92 -3.86 -3.77
N ILE A 179 14.76 -2.53 -3.79
CA ILE A 179 15.58 -1.63 -4.61
C ILE A 179 16.70 -0.98 -3.81
N ALA A 180 16.42 -0.58 -2.57
CA ALA A 180 17.39 0.09 -1.72
C ALA A 180 17.11 -0.22 -0.25
N THR A 181 18.16 -0.24 0.56
CA THR A 181 18.12 -0.52 2.01
C THR A 181 18.86 0.52 2.79
N GLN A 182 18.74 0.48 4.12
CA GLN A 182 19.45 1.37 5.06
C GLN A 182 19.12 2.86 4.83
N LEU A 183 17.88 3.15 4.47
CA LEU A 183 17.41 4.49 4.11
C LEU A 183 16.94 5.33 5.32
N GLY A 184 17.22 4.88 6.54
CA GLY A 184 16.63 5.46 7.75
C GLY A 184 15.17 5.07 7.89
N THR A 185 14.28 6.05 8.00
CA THR A 185 12.83 5.83 8.17
C THR A 185 12.05 6.44 6.99
N PRO A 186 12.13 5.86 5.77
CA PRO A 186 11.44 6.40 4.61
C PRO A 186 9.93 6.27 4.81
N LEU A 187 9.20 7.37 4.70
CA LEU A 187 7.77 7.39 4.97
C LEU A 187 6.99 7.86 3.74
N PRO A 188 6.95 9.16 3.34
CA PRO A 188 6.34 9.53 2.08
C PRO A 188 7.29 9.26 0.91
N LEU A 189 6.70 8.90 -0.21
CA LEU A 189 7.41 8.64 -1.46
C LEU A 189 6.58 9.18 -2.62
N ARG A 190 7.24 9.85 -3.59
CA ARG A 190 6.55 10.35 -4.80
C ARG A 190 7.50 10.47 -5.98
N PHE A 191 6.99 10.18 -7.16
CA PHE A 191 7.64 10.54 -8.42
C PHE A 191 7.36 12.01 -8.78
N SER A 192 8.38 12.68 -9.27
CA SER A 192 8.24 14.00 -9.87
C SER A 192 7.70 13.89 -11.31
N PRO A 193 7.20 14.99 -11.90
CA PRO A 193 6.83 15.01 -13.31
C PRO A 193 7.99 14.71 -14.27
N SER A 194 9.24 14.87 -13.83
CA SER A 194 10.44 14.50 -14.59
C SER A 194 10.81 13.01 -14.50
N GLY A 195 10.10 12.22 -13.69
CA GLY A 195 10.36 10.78 -13.51
C GLY A 195 11.38 10.44 -12.41
N ASP A 196 11.82 11.43 -11.64
CA ASP A 196 12.70 11.20 -10.49
C ASP A 196 11.89 10.75 -9.27
N LEU A 197 12.39 9.76 -8.54
CA LEU A 197 11.79 9.33 -7.29
C LEU A 197 12.35 10.10 -6.10
N TYR A 198 11.46 10.67 -5.31
CA TYR A 198 11.78 11.32 -4.05
C TYR A 198 11.16 10.55 -2.88
N TYR A 199 11.86 10.51 -1.76
CA TYR A 199 11.32 10.06 -0.49
C TYR A 199 11.81 10.98 0.65
N ALA A 200 11.03 11.06 1.70
CA ALA A 200 11.44 11.76 2.90
C ALA A 200 11.53 10.79 4.08
N THR A 201 12.48 11.05 4.99
CA THR A 201 12.60 10.32 6.25
C THR A 201 11.79 11.00 7.33
N PHE A 202 11.21 10.23 8.24
CA PHE A 202 10.44 10.72 9.39
C PHE A 202 11.28 10.65 10.67
N GLY A 203 11.16 11.69 11.53
CA GLY A 203 11.84 11.77 12.82
C GLY A 203 13.24 12.38 12.77
N GLY A 204 13.73 12.83 13.93
CA GLY A 204 15.13 13.19 14.20
C GLY A 204 15.83 14.18 13.25
N GLY A 205 15.12 15.10 12.59
CA GLY A 205 15.69 16.00 11.59
C GLY A 205 15.54 15.47 10.17
N GLY A 206 14.32 15.03 9.82
CA GLY A 206 13.95 14.41 8.54
C GLY A 206 14.59 15.02 7.31
N THR A 207 14.90 14.19 6.32
CA THR A 207 15.58 14.58 5.08
C THR A 207 14.68 14.31 3.88
N LEU A 208 14.79 15.17 2.86
CA LEU A 208 14.25 14.88 1.54
C LEU A 208 15.39 14.34 0.65
N ASN A 209 15.17 13.17 0.10
CA ASN A 209 16.17 12.46 -0.69
C ASN A 209 15.63 12.19 -2.10
N ARG A 210 16.53 12.12 -3.07
CA ARG A 210 16.22 11.79 -4.46
C ARG A 210 17.03 10.58 -4.91
N PHE A 211 16.37 9.62 -5.52
CA PHE A 211 17.05 8.56 -6.26
C PHE A 211 17.56 9.10 -7.59
N VAL A 212 18.83 8.83 -7.84
CA VAL A 212 19.46 9.11 -9.13
C VAL A 212 20.03 7.82 -9.68
N GLN A 213 19.82 7.55 -10.95
CA GLN A 213 20.53 6.51 -11.65
C GLN A 213 21.92 7.02 -11.98
N ILE A 214 22.96 6.28 -11.60
CA ILE A 214 24.35 6.58 -11.91
C ILE A 214 24.77 5.81 -13.16
#